data_a8b0cc5dadcea5f7c47191302b02ad10
#
_entry.id   a8b0cc5dadcea5f7c47191302b02ad10
#
_cell.length_a   1.000
_cell.length_b   1.000
_cell.length_c   1.000
_cell.angle_alpha   90.00
_cell.angle_beta   90.00
_cell.angle_gamma   90.00
#
_symmetry.space_group_name_H-M   'P 1'
#
loop_
_entity.id
_entity.type
_entity.pdbx_description
1 polymer ?
#
loop_
_entity_poly.entity_id
_entity_poly.type
_entity_poly.pdbx_seq_one_letter_code
_entity_poly.pdbx_strand_id
1 'polypeptide(L)'
;MNFYSSIRRVSLMAIIVWLASACFGQIPVEEATRLAQSGRWSEAHDLLQPAVQQNRDLANGHAWYVLGFIQKELHKNAGESGVDAPFRAQSVESFQLALAHQSLAQTERENSMEALDFLSRSYFREAIEMVEGFTYGAEKTIFDLMVRYEDIQRYLNPEFDKTEQRSDLHRYLAQAYSNLLETERFAETETEDEILDKAILHFESSLTMDAGNYATRYNYAITLYNHGVRQLKRINHNTSMFQLMEIQDACVALFEQSLPPMEQAHAQRPDRLETLKGLMTIHYALSQKDESDAYRRQMEQLLQKR
;
A
#
# COMPACT_ATOMS: atom_id res chain seq x y z
N MET A 1 -34.73 63.82 -35.02
CA MET A 1 -35.40 62.48 -34.91
C MET A 1 -34.32 61.48 -34.67
N ASN A 2 -34.38 60.69 -33.63
CA ASN A 2 -33.51 59.55 -33.17
C ASN A 2 -32.70 59.77 -31.90
N PHE A 3 -33.34 60.24 -30.84
CA PHE A 3 -32.77 60.16 -29.48
C PHE A 3 -33.43 59.11 -28.57
N TYR A 4 -34.56 58.53 -29.00
CA TYR A 4 -35.36 57.59 -28.19
C TYR A 4 -35.05 56.11 -28.41
N SER A 5 -34.25 55.77 -29.43
CA SER A 5 -33.92 54.34 -29.71
C SER A 5 -32.72 53.82 -28.95
N SER A 6 -31.84 54.67 -28.44
CA SER A 6 -30.60 54.30 -27.69
C SER A 6 -30.88 53.93 -26.23
N ILE A 7 -31.91 54.53 -25.61
CA ILE A 7 -32.20 54.32 -24.17
C ILE A 7 -32.88 52.95 -23.92
N ARG A 8 -33.67 52.45 -24.87
CA ARG A 8 -34.32 51.13 -24.73
C ARG A 8 -33.35 49.95 -24.86
N ARG A 9 -32.26 50.07 -25.65
CA ARG A 9 -31.25 49.00 -25.82
C ARG A 9 -30.31 48.86 -24.64
N VAL A 10 -29.98 49.99 -23.98
CA VAL A 10 -29.12 50.01 -22.80
C VAL A 10 -29.85 49.39 -21.57
N SER A 11 -31.15 49.67 -21.43
CA SER A 11 -31.97 49.12 -20.33
C SER A 11 -32.18 47.60 -20.46
N LEU A 12 -32.28 47.05 -21.69
CA LEU A 12 -32.44 45.61 -21.89
C LEU A 12 -31.14 44.84 -21.62
N MET A 13 -29.97 45.38 -22.00
CA MET A 13 -28.67 44.79 -21.70
C MET A 13 -28.34 44.82 -20.21
N ALA A 14 -28.69 45.90 -19.51
CA ALA A 14 -28.50 46.00 -18.05
C ALA A 14 -29.38 45.00 -17.29
N ILE A 15 -30.60 44.73 -17.75
CA ILE A 15 -31.50 43.75 -17.13
C ILE A 15 -31.01 42.31 -17.41
N ILE A 16 -30.45 41.99 -18.59
CA ILE A 16 -29.88 40.66 -18.90
C ILE A 16 -28.63 40.43 -18.08
N VAL A 17 -27.78 41.41 -17.88
CA VAL A 17 -26.58 41.32 -17.03
C VAL A 17 -26.96 41.15 -15.56
N TRP A 18 -28.04 41.82 -15.08
CA TRP A 18 -28.53 41.67 -13.70
C TRP A 18 -29.22 40.33 -13.45
N LEU A 19 -29.91 39.75 -14.42
CA LEU A 19 -30.49 38.39 -14.32
C LEU A 19 -29.43 37.31 -14.36
N ALA A 20 -28.30 37.52 -15.08
CA ALA A 20 -27.16 36.62 -15.06
C ALA A 20 -26.38 36.71 -13.72
N SER A 21 -26.38 37.86 -13.03
CA SER A 21 -25.72 38.02 -11.72
C SER A 21 -26.56 37.45 -10.57
N ALA A 22 -27.86 37.22 -10.73
CA ALA A 22 -28.72 36.64 -9.67
C ALA A 22 -28.61 35.12 -9.55
N CYS A 23 -27.93 34.44 -10.50
CA CYS A 23 -27.67 32.98 -10.45
C CYS A 23 -26.33 32.60 -9.80
N PHE A 24 -25.53 33.59 -9.36
CA PHE A 24 -24.18 33.33 -8.83
C PHE A 24 -24.12 32.95 -7.34
N GLY A 25 -25.21 32.57 -6.72
CA GLY A 25 -25.23 32.28 -5.28
C GLY A 25 -25.75 30.90 -4.89
N GLN A 26 -26.33 30.16 -5.81
CA GLN A 26 -26.95 28.89 -5.46
C GLN A 26 -26.11 27.70 -5.99
N ILE A 27 -25.65 26.86 -5.06
CA ILE A 27 -24.92 25.62 -5.42
C ILE A 27 -25.92 24.66 -6.07
N PRO A 28 -25.68 24.18 -7.30
CA PRO A 28 -26.66 23.43 -8.09
C PRO A 28 -26.70 21.93 -7.70
N VAL A 29 -26.92 21.64 -6.42
CA VAL A 29 -26.83 20.26 -5.87
C VAL A 29 -27.91 19.35 -6.47
N GLU A 30 -29.15 19.84 -6.59
CA GLU A 30 -30.29 19.07 -7.13
C GLU A 30 -30.06 18.66 -8.59
N GLU A 31 -29.56 19.59 -9.41
CA GLU A 31 -29.25 19.31 -10.82
C GLU A 31 -28.08 18.32 -10.95
N ALA A 32 -27.02 18.49 -10.16
CA ALA A 32 -25.89 17.56 -10.13
C ALA A 32 -26.35 16.16 -9.68
N THR A 33 -27.24 16.08 -8.69
CA THR A 33 -27.82 14.81 -8.22
C THR A 33 -28.62 14.12 -9.34
N ARG A 34 -29.42 14.87 -10.11
CA ARG A 34 -30.21 14.34 -11.23
C ARG A 34 -29.29 13.82 -12.35
N LEU A 35 -28.22 14.54 -12.66
CA LEU A 35 -27.20 14.10 -13.62
C LEU A 35 -26.51 12.81 -13.14
N ALA A 36 -26.11 12.75 -11.89
CA ALA A 36 -25.49 11.57 -11.30
C ALA A 36 -26.42 10.34 -11.33
N GLN A 37 -27.71 10.51 -10.99
CA GLN A 37 -28.72 9.45 -11.06
C GLN A 37 -28.93 8.92 -12.48
N SER A 38 -28.70 9.74 -13.50
CA SER A 38 -28.73 9.31 -14.92
C SER A 38 -27.39 8.75 -15.43
N GLY A 39 -26.40 8.57 -14.55
CA GLY A 39 -25.08 8.04 -14.91
C GLY A 39 -24.14 9.06 -15.58
N ARG A 40 -24.53 10.33 -15.63
CA ARG A 40 -23.76 11.43 -16.26
C ARG A 40 -22.76 12.04 -15.26
N TRP A 41 -21.86 11.21 -14.74
CA TRP A 41 -20.96 11.54 -13.63
C TRP A 41 -20.06 12.73 -13.93
N SER A 42 -19.45 12.78 -15.13
CA SER A 42 -18.54 13.89 -15.50
C SER A 42 -19.28 15.21 -15.56
N GLU A 43 -20.49 15.25 -16.15
CA GLU A 43 -21.27 16.47 -16.22
C GLU A 43 -21.76 16.92 -14.86
N ALA A 44 -22.12 15.98 -13.98
CA ALA A 44 -22.48 16.28 -12.59
C ALA A 44 -21.28 16.89 -11.83
N HIS A 45 -20.09 16.34 -12.04
CA HIS A 45 -18.84 16.86 -11.46
C HIS A 45 -18.51 18.26 -11.96
N ASP A 46 -18.51 18.46 -13.28
CA ASP A 46 -18.17 19.74 -13.93
C ASP A 46 -19.14 20.87 -13.52
N LEU A 47 -20.37 20.51 -13.19
CA LEU A 47 -21.37 21.43 -12.67
C LEU A 47 -21.15 21.75 -11.17
N LEU A 48 -20.96 20.73 -10.34
CA LEU A 48 -20.97 20.89 -8.87
C LEU A 48 -19.63 21.30 -8.28
N GLN A 49 -18.52 20.74 -8.75
CA GLN A 49 -17.18 21.00 -8.23
C GLN A 49 -16.82 22.49 -8.21
N PRO A 50 -16.91 23.25 -9.33
CA PRO A 50 -16.57 24.67 -9.29
C PRO A 50 -17.53 25.49 -8.42
N ALA A 51 -18.81 25.13 -8.40
CA ALA A 51 -19.81 25.84 -7.60
C ALA A 51 -19.55 25.69 -6.08
N VAL A 52 -19.18 24.48 -5.65
CA VAL A 52 -18.83 24.18 -4.26
C VAL A 52 -17.50 24.86 -3.88
N GLN A 53 -16.49 24.83 -4.74
CA GLN A 53 -15.18 25.44 -4.47
C GLN A 53 -15.25 26.97 -4.39
N GLN A 54 -16.01 27.61 -5.27
CA GLN A 54 -16.18 29.06 -5.26
C GLN A 54 -17.00 29.56 -4.05
N ASN A 55 -17.87 28.71 -3.52
CA ASN A 55 -18.78 29.03 -2.41
C ASN A 55 -18.55 28.10 -1.21
N ARG A 56 -17.29 27.81 -0.89
CA ARG A 56 -16.90 26.80 0.12
C ARG A 56 -17.55 27.05 1.47
N ASP A 57 -17.67 28.30 1.89
CA ASP A 57 -18.28 28.68 3.17
C ASP A 57 -19.83 28.57 3.18
N LEU A 58 -20.45 28.53 1.99
CA LEU A 58 -21.88 28.36 1.82
C LEU A 58 -22.31 26.93 1.53
N ALA A 59 -21.35 26.08 1.17
CA ALA A 59 -21.60 24.68 0.88
C ALA A 59 -21.96 23.94 2.18
N ASN A 60 -23.15 23.37 2.21
CA ASN A 60 -23.59 22.57 3.35
C ASN A 60 -23.09 21.12 3.26
N GLY A 61 -23.32 20.33 4.31
CA GLY A 61 -22.88 18.93 4.34
C GLY A 61 -23.45 18.08 3.21
N HIS A 62 -24.69 18.35 2.78
CA HIS A 62 -25.32 17.64 1.66
C HIS A 62 -24.59 17.91 0.32
N ALA A 63 -24.18 19.14 0.04
CA ALA A 63 -23.45 19.49 -1.19
C ALA A 63 -22.09 18.75 -1.26
N TRP A 64 -21.36 18.71 -0.14
CA TRP A 64 -20.12 17.97 -0.04
C TRP A 64 -20.32 16.46 -0.15
N TYR A 65 -21.38 15.90 0.45
CA TYR A 65 -21.75 14.50 0.33
C TYR A 65 -22.00 14.09 -1.13
N VAL A 66 -22.83 14.87 -1.86
CA VAL A 66 -23.15 14.59 -3.27
C VAL A 66 -21.89 14.70 -4.13
N LEU A 67 -21.05 15.70 -3.90
CA LEU A 67 -19.78 15.85 -4.63
C LEU A 67 -18.84 14.66 -4.37
N GLY A 68 -18.69 14.26 -3.10
CA GLY A 68 -17.87 13.09 -2.74
C GLY A 68 -18.35 11.81 -3.40
N PHE A 69 -19.68 11.63 -3.48
CA PHE A 69 -20.26 10.47 -4.15
C PHE A 69 -19.97 10.46 -5.66
N ILE A 70 -20.14 11.61 -6.34
CA ILE A 70 -19.83 11.77 -7.76
C ILE A 70 -18.34 11.45 -8.02
N GLN A 71 -17.44 11.99 -7.23
CA GLN A 71 -15.99 11.77 -7.36
C GLN A 71 -15.62 10.30 -7.10
N LYS A 72 -16.27 9.64 -6.13
CA LYS A 72 -16.08 8.20 -5.89
C LYS A 72 -16.47 7.36 -7.10
N GLU A 73 -17.60 7.66 -7.73
CA GLU A 73 -18.05 6.93 -8.93
C GLU A 73 -17.15 7.24 -10.14
N LEU A 74 -16.65 8.47 -10.29
CA LEU A 74 -15.66 8.81 -11.31
C LEU A 74 -14.36 8.04 -11.11
N HIS A 75 -13.83 7.96 -9.86
CA HIS A 75 -12.67 7.15 -9.55
C HIS A 75 -12.86 5.69 -9.97
N LYS A 76 -13.99 5.07 -9.64
CA LYS A 76 -14.31 3.69 -10.03
C LYS A 76 -14.32 3.48 -11.54
N ASN A 77 -14.87 4.45 -12.29
CA ASN A 77 -15.06 4.36 -13.75
C ASN A 77 -13.79 4.73 -14.53
N ALA A 78 -12.94 5.60 -13.99
CA ALA A 78 -11.73 6.05 -14.66
C ALA A 78 -10.58 5.05 -14.62
N GLY A 79 -10.63 4.07 -13.70
CA GLY A 79 -9.52 3.14 -13.46
C GLY A 79 -8.25 3.83 -12.99
N GLU A 80 -8.41 4.96 -12.28
CA GLU A 80 -7.28 5.73 -11.74
C GLU A 80 -6.54 4.93 -10.68
N SER A 81 -5.22 5.02 -10.71
CA SER A 81 -4.32 4.43 -9.73
C SER A 81 -3.27 5.44 -9.25
N GLY A 82 -2.55 5.09 -8.18
CA GLY A 82 -1.53 5.93 -7.58
C GLY A 82 -2.02 6.74 -6.39
N VAL A 83 -1.07 7.21 -5.60
CA VAL A 83 -1.33 7.97 -4.34
C VAL A 83 -2.19 9.20 -4.60
N ASP A 84 -1.94 9.86 -5.73
CA ASP A 84 -2.55 11.15 -6.10
C ASP A 84 -3.65 10.98 -7.16
N ALA A 85 -4.26 9.78 -7.29
CA ALA A 85 -5.43 9.58 -8.14
C ALA A 85 -6.48 10.66 -7.82
N PRO A 86 -6.73 11.62 -8.76
CA PRO A 86 -7.37 12.90 -8.40
C PRO A 86 -8.78 12.70 -7.87
N PHE A 87 -9.60 11.89 -8.52
CA PHE A 87 -10.98 11.68 -8.04
C PHE A 87 -11.04 10.92 -6.72
N ARG A 88 -10.11 9.99 -6.45
CA ARG A 88 -10.03 9.29 -5.17
C ARG A 88 -9.70 10.26 -4.03
N ALA A 89 -8.65 11.07 -4.20
CA ALA A 89 -8.22 12.02 -3.19
C ALA A 89 -9.29 13.10 -2.93
N GLN A 90 -9.89 13.65 -3.99
CA GLN A 90 -10.98 14.63 -3.88
C GLN A 90 -12.21 14.05 -3.19
N SER A 91 -12.57 12.79 -3.49
CA SER A 91 -13.69 12.11 -2.85
C SER A 91 -13.49 11.98 -1.34
N VAL A 92 -12.28 11.59 -0.92
CA VAL A 92 -11.94 11.51 0.52
C VAL A 92 -12.12 12.87 1.19
N GLU A 93 -11.57 13.95 0.61
CA GLU A 93 -11.73 15.32 1.15
C GLU A 93 -13.21 15.73 1.23
N SER A 94 -13.97 15.48 0.17
CA SER A 94 -15.38 15.87 0.11
C SER A 94 -16.23 15.16 1.18
N PHE A 95 -16.02 13.85 1.40
CA PHE A 95 -16.72 13.13 2.48
C PHE A 95 -16.30 13.58 3.88
N GLN A 96 -15.01 13.88 4.09
CA GLN A 96 -14.54 14.43 5.37
C GLN A 96 -15.18 15.81 5.65
N LEU A 97 -15.26 16.68 4.63
CA LEU A 97 -15.95 17.96 4.74
C LEU A 97 -17.45 17.77 5.00
N ALA A 98 -18.11 16.84 4.32
CA ALA A 98 -19.52 16.52 4.60
C ALA A 98 -19.72 16.11 6.07
N LEU A 99 -18.89 15.20 6.58
CA LEU A 99 -18.96 14.71 7.96
C LEU A 99 -18.69 15.78 9.02
N ALA A 100 -17.92 16.82 8.69
CA ALA A 100 -17.66 17.95 9.58
C ALA A 100 -18.91 18.82 9.80
N HIS A 101 -19.92 18.78 8.90
CA HIS A 101 -21.16 19.55 9.05
C HIS A 101 -22.15 18.86 10.00
N GLN A 102 -22.56 19.57 11.04
CA GLN A 102 -23.54 19.07 12.01
C GLN A 102 -24.93 18.81 11.40
N SER A 103 -25.28 19.57 10.35
CA SER A 103 -26.59 19.49 9.67
C SER A 103 -26.68 18.34 8.67
N LEU A 104 -25.62 17.54 8.49
CA LEU A 104 -25.64 16.38 7.58
C LEU A 104 -26.66 15.34 8.10
N ALA A 105 -27.53 14.86 7.22
CA ALA A 105 -28.50 13.83 7.55
C ALA A 105 -27.81 12.54 8.03
N GLN A 106 -28.43 11.82 8.97
CA GLN A 106 -27.84 10.64 9.58
C GLN A 106 -27.49 9.56 8.53
N THR A 107 -28.38 9.32 7.56
CA THR A 107 -28.13 8.36 6.46
C THR A 107 -26.98 8.79 5.57
N GLU A 108 -26.81 10.09 5.29
CA GLU A 108 -25.69 10.61 4.51
C GLU A 108 -24.38 10.52 5.29
N ARG A 109 -24.43 10.66 6.60
CA ARG A 109 -23.30 10.46 7.49
C ARG A 109 -22.81 9.02 7.45
N GLU A 110 -23.72 8.06 7.59
CA GLU A 110 -23.42 6.63 7.52
C GLU A 110 -22.86 6.25 6.15
N ASN A 111 -23.50 6.68 5.07
CA ASN A 111 -23.03 6.45 3.71
C ASN A 111 -21.63 7.09 3.44
N SER A 112 -21.35 8.26 4.03
CA SER A 112 -20.04 8.90 3.91
C SER A 112 -18.94 8.09 4.61
N MET A 113 -19.25 7.54 5.79
CA MET A 113 -18.31 6.67 6.51
C MET A 113 -18.04 5.37 5.75
N GLU A 114 -19.07 4.73 5.19
CA GLU A 114 -18.92 3.55 4.34
C GLU A 114 -18.12 3.85 3.06
N ALA A 115 -18.36 5.02 2.45
CA ALA A 115 -17.60 5.45 1.28
C ALA A 115 -16.12 5.70 1.60
N LEU A 116 -15.81 6.32 2.73
CA LEU A 116 -14.44 6.50 3.20
C LEU A 116 -13.75 5.16 3.48
N ASP A 117 -14.44 4.20 4.12
CA ASP A 117 -13.90 2.87 4.32
C ASP A 117 -13.62 2.15 2.98
N PHE A 118 -14.54 2.24 2.02
CA PHE A 118 -14.33 1.71 0.66
C PHE A 118 -13.10 2.34 -0.01
N LEU A 119 -12.95 3.68 0.06
CA LEU A 119 -11.81 4.40 -0.52
C LEU A 119 -10.50 4.04 0.17
N SER A 120 -10.49 3.90 1.50
CA SER A 120 -9.31 3.47 2.24
C SER A 120 -8.85 2.08 1.79
N ARG A 121 -9.79 1.13 1.71
CA ARG A 121 -9.48 -0.23 1.23
C ARG A 121 -8.97 -0.25 -0.22
N SER A 122 -9.35 0.73 -1.04
CA SER A 122 -8.80 0.83 -2.41
C SER A 122 -7.31 1.19 -2.41
N TYR A 123 -6.86 2.08 -1.51
CA TYR A 123 -5.44 2.38 -1.29
C TYR A 123 -4.67 1.15 -0.80
N PHE A 124 -5.23 0.44 0.19
CA PHE A 124 -4.62 -0.77 0.73
C PHE A 124 -4.44 -1.86 -0.34
N ARG A 125 -5.50 -2.12 -1.12
CA ARG A 125 -5.48 -3.11 -2.19
C ARG A 125 -4.41 -2.79 -3.23
N GLU A 126 -4.33 -1.53 -3.67
CA GLU A 126 -3.32 -1.09 -4.62
C GLU A 126 -1.90 -1.26 -4.07
N ALA A 127 -1.67 -0.95 -2.78
CA ALA A 127 -0.38 -1.20 -2.14
C ALA A 127 -0.01 -2.68 -2.18
N ILE A 128 -0.94 -3.59 -1.91
CA ILE A 128 -0.70 -5.05 -1.96
C ILE A 128 -0.46 -5.52 -3.41
N GLU A 129 -1.24 -5.05 -4.38
CA GLU A 129 -1.04 -5.36 -5.80
C GLU A 129 0.35 -4.91 -6.29
N MET A 130 0.83 -3.74 -5.83
CA MET A 130 2.20 -3.28 -6.12
C MET A 130 3.27 -4.14 -5.47
N VAL A 131 3.02 -4.73 -4.29
CA VAL A 131 3.97 -5.67 -3.67
C VAL A 131 3.98 -7.01 -4.42
N GLU A 132 2.85 -7.50 -4.90
CA GLU A 132 2.77 -8.72 -5.72
C GLU A 132 3.51 -8.58 -7.06
N GLY A 133 3.39 -7.41 -7.69
CA GLY A 133 4.11 -7.04 -8.92
C GLY A 133 5.39 -6.24 -8.66
N PHE A 134 6.06 -6.45 -7.52
CA PHE A 134 7.13 -5.60 -7.02
C PHE A 134 8.26 -5.40 -8.02
N THR A 135 8.60 -4.13 -8.22
CA THR A 135 9.81 -3.68 -8.91
C THR A 135 10.64 -2.82 -7.96
N TYR A 136 11.95 -2.89 -8.08
CA TYR A 136 12.83 -2.05 -7.28
C TYR A 136 12.45 -0.57 -7.42
N GLY A 137 12.46 0.17 -6.31
CA GLY A 137 12.05 1.58 -6.27
C GLY A 137 10.55 1.81 -6.03
N ALA A 138 9.68 0.79 -6.12
CA ALA A 138 8.25 0.94 -5.84
C ALA A 138 7.93 1.14 -4.34
N GLU A 139 8.87 0.83 -3.45
CA GLU A 139 8.71 0.83 -1.99
C GLU A 139 8.09 2.14 -1.47
N LYS A 140 8.61 3.30 -1.93
CA LYS A 140 8.09 4.60 -1.50
C LYS A 140 6.60 4.75 -1.81
N THR A 141 6.19 4.43 -3.04
CA THR A 141 4.78 4.55 -3.45
C THR A 141 3.89 3.60 -2.65
N ILE A 142 4.35 2.39 -2.37
CA ILE A 142 3.64 1.42 -1.53
C ILE A 142 3.41 1.99 -0.13
N PHE A 143 4.43 2.57 0.50
CA PHE A 143 4.28 3.21 1.81
C PHE A 143 3.38 4.45 1.77
N ASP A 144 3.46 5.27 0.72
CA ASP A 144 2.59 6.43 0.55
C ASP A 144 1.11 6.01 0.44
N LEU A 145 0.79 4.93 -0.29
CA LEU A 145 -0.55 4.34 -0.34
C LEU A 145 -1.02 3.81 1.02
N MET A 146 -0.13 3.15 1.76
CA MET A 146 -0.44 2.67 3.12
C MET A 146 -0.72 3.83 4.09
N VAL A 147 0.02 4.93 3.98
CA VAL A 147 -0.24 6.13 4.79
C VAL A 147 -1.64 6.69 4.51
N ARG A 148 -2.06 6.76 3.23
CA ARG A 148 -3.42 7.19 2.87
C ARG A 148 -4.49 6.27 3.48
N TYR A 149 -4.29 4.96 3.39
CA TYR A 149 -5.17 3.98 4.04
C TYR A 149 -5.28 4.24 5.55
N GLU A 150 -4.13 4.33 6.25
CA GLU A 150 -4.08 4.52 7.71
C GLU A 150 -4.72 5.83 8.15
N ASP A 151 -4.51 6.92 7.41
CA ASP A 151 -5.05 8.24 7.75
C ASP A 151 -6.58 8.24 7.68
N ILE A 152 -7.15 7.59 6.67
CA ILE A 152 -8.61 7.46 6.55
C ILE A 152 -9.15 6.53 7.66
N GLN A 153 -8.49 5.38 7.90
CA GLN A 153 -8.92 4.46 8.96
C GLN A 153 -8.87 5.12 10.35
N ARG A 154 -7.84 5.93 10.62
CA ARG A 154 -7.73 6.69 11.88
C ARG A 154 -8.79 7.80 11.98
N TYR A 155 -9.16 8.41 10.86
CA TYR A 155 -10.28 9.36 10.82
C TYR A 155 -11.62 8.69 11.16
N LEU A 156 -11.85 7.47 10.66
CA LEU A 156 -13.06 6.69 10.95
C LEU A 156 -13.08 6.11 12.36
N ASN A 157 -11.94 5.65 12.84
CA ASN A 157 -11.73 5.08 14.17
C ASN A 157 -10.41 5.61 14.76
N PRO A 158 -10.45 6.57 15.71
CA PRO A 158 -9.25 7.10 16.35
C PRO A 158 -8.39 6.05 17.05
N GLU A 159 -8.99 4.92 17.49
CA GLU A 159 -8.28 3.80 18.13
C GLU A 159 -7.77 2.75 17.12
N PHE A 160 -7.76 3.08 15.83
CA PHE A 160 -7.29 2.17 14.80
C PHE A 160 -5.82 1.78 15.02
N ASP A 161 -5.58 0.49 15.23
CA ASP A 161 -4.25 -0.10 15.35
C ASP A 161 -3.78 -0.61 13.98
N LYS A 162 -2.70 -0.02 13.50
CA LYS A 162 -2.06 -0.34 12.21
C LYS A 162 -0.98 -1.41 12.30
N THR A 163 -0.71 -1.93 13.50
CA THR A 163 0.45 -2.79 13.78
C THR A 163 0.45 -4.04 12.94
N GLU A 164 -0.69 -4.73 12.85
CA GLU A 164 -0.83 -5.95 12.06
C GLU A 164 -0.60 -5.69 10.57
N GLN A 165 -1.29 -4.70 9.98
CA GLN A 165 -1.19 -4.37 8.57
C GLN A 165 0.23 -3.92 8.18
N ARG A 166 0.90 -3.16 9.07
CA ARG A 166 2.28 -2.75 8.84
C ARG A 166 3.26 -3.91 8.97
N SER A 167 3.09 -4.78 9.95
CA SER A 167 3.92 -5.97 10.10
C SER A 167 3.83 -6.85 8.85
N ASP A 168 2.62 -7.08 8.36
CA ASP A 168 2.37 -7.85 7.15
C ASP A 168 2.96 -7.18 5.90
N LEU A 169 2.80 -5.87 5.76
CA LEU A 169 3.42 -5.13 4.64
C LEU A 169 4.94 -5.31 4.63
N HIS A 170 5.60 -5.13 5.77
CA HIS A 170 7.04 -5.34 5.88
C HIS A 170 7.43 -6.79 5.53
N ARG A 171 6.68 -7.78 6.00
CA ARG A 171 6.91 -9.19 5.67
C ARG A 171 6.80 -9.45 4.16
N TYR A 172 5.78 -8.88 3.51
CA TYR A 172 5.60 -9.03 2.06
C TYR A 172 6.69 -8.30 1.25
N LEU A 173 7.11 -7.10 1.67
CA LEU A 173 8.21 -6.37 1.05
C LEU A 173 9.53 -7.14 1.20
N ALA A 174 9.82 -7.69 2.39
CA ALA A 174 10.98 -8.54 2.60
C ALA A 174 11.01 -9.73 1.63
N GLN A 175 9.86 -10.39 1.45
CA GLN A 175 9.73 -11.49 0.50
C GLN A 175 9.89 -11.01 -0.96
N ALA A 176 9.38 -9.83 -1.30
CA ALA A 176 9.52 -9.26 -2.63
C ALA A 176 11.00 -8.98 -2.96
N TYR A 177 11.75 -8.38 -2.04
CA TYR A 177 13.21 -8.20 -2.18
C TYR A 177 13.95 -9.54 -2.26
N SER A 178 13.56 -10.53 -1.45
CA SER A 178 14.13 -11.88 -1.54
C SER A 178 13.90 -12.52 -2.91
N ASN A 179 12.71 -12.34 -3.50
CA ASN A 179 12.39 -12.82 -4.84
C ASN A 179 13.20 -12.10 -5.94
N LEU A 180 13.49 -10.79 -5.78
CA LEU A 180 14.39 -10.08 -6.69
C LEU A 180 15.79 -10.71 -6.68
N LEU A 181 16.32 -11.04 -5.49
CA LEU A 181 17.60 -11.74 -5.36
C LEU A 181 17.59 -13.11 -6.03
N GLU A 182 16.51 -13.89 -5.87
CA GLU A 182 16.40 -15.23 -6.44
C GLU A 182 16.28 -15.22 -7.96
N THR A 183 15.59 -14.22 -8.51
CA THR A 183 15.33 -14.12 -9.96
C THR A 183 16.34 -13.25 -10.70
N GLU A 184 17.27 -12.60 -9.98
CA GLU A 184 18.25 -11.64 -10.52
C GLU A 184 17.60 -10.51 -11.35
N ARG A 185 16.37 -10.09 -10.97
CA ARG A 185 15.59 -9.05 -11.65
C ARG A 185 15.77 -7.69 -11.00
N PHE A 186 16.97 -7.16 -11.07
CA PHE A 186 17.31 -5.83 -10.61
C PHE A 186 18.21 -5.12 -11.62
N ALA A 187 18.29 -3.79 -11.55
CA ALA A 187 19.05 -3.00 -12.51
C ALA A 187 20.57 -3.15 -12.27
N GLU A 188 21.38 -2.94 -13.31
CA GLU A 188 22.85 -3.02 -13.22
C GLU A 188 23.44 -1.99 -12.20
N THR A 189 22.67 -0.97 -11.84
CA THR A 189 23.08 0.05 -10.85
C THR A 189 22.88 -0.39 -9.40
N GLU A 190 22.26 -1.54 -9.18
CA GLU A 190 21.90 -2.06 -7.86
C GLU A 190 22.75 -3.28 -7.55
N THR A 191 23.22 -3.37 -6.32
CA THR A 191 24.00 -4.52 -5.87
C THR A 191 23.10 -5.53 -5.16
N GLU A 192 23.49 -6.80 -5.20
CA GLU A 192 22.78 -7.85 -4.43
C GLU A 192 22.81 -7.58 -2.94
N ASP A 193 23.89 -6.98 -2.43
CA ASP A 193 24.05 -6.66 -1.02
C ASP A 193 23.04 -5.57 -0.60
N GLU A 194 22.84 -4.52 -1.40
CA GLU A 194 21.82 -3.50 -1.14
C GLU A 194 20.40 -4.10 -1.13
N ILE A 195 20.11 -5.03 -2.03
CA ILE A 195 18.79 -5.69 -2.08
C ILE A 195 18.61 -6.62 -0.88
N LEU A 196 19.69 -7.34 -0.47
CA LEU A 196 19.68 -8.17 0.73
C LEU A 196 19.47 -7.33 1.98
N ASP A 197 20.17 -6.21 2.11
CA ASP A 197 20.02 -5.28 3.24
C ASP A 197 18.57 -4.77 3.36
N LYS A 198 17.93 -4.47 2.23
CA LYS A 198 16.51 -4.10 2.18
C LYS A 198 15.60 -5.24 2.65
N ALA A 199 15.84 -6.47 2.20
CA ALA A 199 15.10 -7.63 2.67
C ALA A 199 15.24 -7.82 4.19
N ILE A 200 16.47 -7.73 4.71
CA ILE A 200 16.78 -7.83 6.15
C ILE A 200 16.04 -6.75 6.94
N LEU A 201 16.17 -5.48 6.52
CA LEU A 201 15.50 -4.35 7.16
C LEU A 201 13.99 -4.58 7.31
N HIS A 202 13.36 -5.10 6.27
CA HIS A 202 11.92 -5.36 6.29
C HIS A 202 11.56 -6.59 7.14
N PHE A 203 12.35 -7.66 7.15
CA PHE A 203 12.14 -8.78 8.08
C PHE A 203 12.23 -8.32 9.54
N GLU A 204 13.26 -7.55 9.89
CA GLU A 204 13.45 -7.01 11.25
C GLU A 204 12.34 -6.05 11.65
N SER A 205 11.90 -5.18 10.74
CA SER A 205 10.77 -4.28 10.96
C SER A 205 9.48 -5.05 11.24
N SER A 206 9.18 -6.10 10.48
CA SER A 206 8.04 -6.97 10.73
C SER A 206 8.13 -7.66 12.10
N LEU A 207 9.29 -8.20 12.46
CA LEU A 207 9.51 -8.88 13.74
C LEU A 207 9.50 -7.92 14.95
N THR A 208 9.83 -6.65 14.75
CA THR A 208 9.71 -5.62 15.78
C THR A 208 8.24 -5.37 16.13
N MET A 209 7.35 -5.44 15.14
CA MET A 209 5.90 -5.24 15.30
C MET A 209 5.20 -6.51 15.76
N ASP A 210 5.56 -7.66 15.18
CA ASP A 210 5.04 -8.99 15.51
C ASP A 210 6.17 -9.98 15.75
N ALA A 211 6.70 -9.96 16.97
CA ALA A 211 7.77 -10.87 17.39
C ALA A 211 7.34 -12.36 17.35
N GLY A 212 6.04 -12.65 17.25
CA GLY A 212 5.49 -14.00 17.17
C GLY A 212 5.40 -14.56 15.75
N ASN A 213 5.75 -13.81 14.72
CA ASN A 213 5.50 -14.21 13.32
C ASN A 213 6.46 -15.31 12.85
N TYR A 214 5.93 -16.54 12.84
CA TYR A 214 6.65 -17.72 12.34
C TYR A 214 7.13 -17.57 10.89
N ALA A 215 6.24 -17.08 10.01
CA ALA A 215 6.55 -17.00 8.58
C ALA A 215 7.68 -15.98 8.32
N THR A 216 7.68 -14.86 9.02
CA THR A 216 8.74 -13.85 8.93
C THR A 216 10.08 -14.43 9.35
N ARG A 217 10.15 -15.13 10.50
CA ARG A 217 11.40 -15.75 10.95
C ARG A 217 11.92 -16.81 9.99
N TYR A 218 11.05 -17.70 9.55
CA TYR A 218 11.42 -18.75 8.61
C TYR A 218 11.94 -18.16 7.30
N ASN A 219 11.21 -17.21 6.70
CA ASN A 219 11.62 -16.60 5.43
C ASN A 219 12.92 -15.81 5.57
N TYR A 220 13.10 -15.10 6.69
CA TYR A 220 14.34 -14.36 6.99
C TYR A 220 15.55 -15.30 6.98
N ALA A 221 15.47 -16.40 7.74
CA ALA A 221 16.53 -17.42 7.78
C ALA A 221 16.84 -18.01 6.39
N ILE A 222 15.79 -18.36 5.63
CA ILE A 222 15.94 -18.95 4.29
C ILE A 222 16.52 -17.94 3.30
N THR A 223 16.17 -16.67 3.38
CA THR A 223 16.74 -15.63 2.50
C THR A 223 18.23 -15.50 2.72
N LEU A 224 18.70 -15.40 3.97
CA LEU A 224 20.13 -15.35 4.31
C LEU A 224 20.87 -16.62 3.82
N TYR A 225 20.33 -17.79 4.13
CA TYR A 225 20.91 -19.07 3.73
C TYR A 225 21.02 -19.19 2.19
N ASN A 226 19.94 -18.91 1.48
CA ASN A 226 19.91 -19.00 0.01
C ASN A 226 20.89 -18.01 -0.63
N HIS A 227 21.02 -16.81 -0.07
CA HIS A 227 22.01 -15.84 -0.56
C HIS A 227 23.43 -16.37 -0.43
N GLY A 228 23.81 -16.91 0.73
CA GLY A 228 25.11 -17.55 0.92
C GLY A 228 25.37 -18.72 -0.05
N VAL A 229 24.37 -19.61 -0.21
CA VAL A 229 24.47 -20.72 -1.17
C VAL A 229 24.65 -20.22 -2.60
N ARG A 230 23.99 -19.12 -2.98
CA ARG A 230 24.13 -18.53 -4.32
C ARG A 230 25.53 -17.99 -4.54
N GLN A 231 26.12 -17.31 -3.57
CA GLN A 231 27.52 -16.85 -3.64
C GLN A 231 28.49 -18.02 -3.84
N LEU A 232 28.32 -19.11 -3.10
CA LEU A 232 29.15 -20.32 -3.27
C LEU A 232 29.04 -20.92 -4.68
N LYS A 233 27.85 -20.91 -5.30
CA LYS A 233 27.64 -21.45 -6.66
C LYS A 233 28.34 -20.66 -7.76
N ARG A 234 28.74 -19.41 -7.50
CA ARG A 234 29.49 -18.56 -8.46
C ARG A 234 30.95 -18.83 -8.48
N ILE A 235 31.47 -19.56 -7.50
CA ILE A 235 32.88 -20.00 -7.48
C ILE A 235 33.13 -20.87 -8.70
N ASN A 236 34.19 -20.54 -9.46
CA ASN A 236 34.60 -21.25 -10.67
C ASN A 236 36.13 -21.28 -10.78
N HIS A 237 36.65 -21.89 -11.86
CA HIS A 237 38.09 -22.07 -12.08
C HIS A 237 38.90 -20.77 -12.22
N ASN A 238 38.26 -19.62 -12.44
CA ASN A 238 38.90 -18.30 -12.49
C ASN A 238 38.93 -17.59 -11.13
N THR A 239 38.25 -18.14 -10.12
CA THR A 239 38.21 -17.56 -8.77
C THR A 239 39.58 -17.71 -8.13
N SER A 240 40.27 -16.63 -7.81
CA SER A 240 41.54 -16.64 -7.10
C SER A 240 41.40 -17.19 -5.68
N MET A 241 42.49 -17.66 -5.09
CA MET A 241 42.49 -18.16 -3.71
C MET A 241 42.03 -17.09 -2.72
N PHE A 242 42.43 -15.86 -2.94
CA PHE A 242 41.98 -14.72 -2.07
C PHE A 242 40.49 -14.51 -2.17
N GLN A 243 39.94 -14.41 -3.37
CA GLN A 243 38.48 -14.28 -3.59
C GLN A 243 37.72 -15.49 -3.02
N LEU A 244 38.27 -16.69 -3.13
CA LEU A 244 37.65 -17.89 -2.55
C LEU A 244 37.51 -17.75 -1.03
N MET A 245 38.57 -17.30 -0.34
CA MET A 245 38.53 -17.10 1.09
C MET A 245 37.49 -16.00 1.50
N GLU A 246 37.48 -14.86 0.79
CA GLU A 246 36.51 -13.80 1.03
C GLU A 246 35.05 -14.28 0.87
N ILE A 247 34.76 -15.01 -0.21
CA ILE A 247 33.43 -15.59 -0.46
C ILE A 247 33.08 -16.59 0.64
N GLN A 248 33.99 -17.45 1.06
CA GLN A 248 33.77 -18.43 2.12
C GLN A 248 33.44 -17.75 3.45
N ASP A 249 34.23 -16.74 3.84
CA ASP A 249 34.02 -15.99 5.09
C ASP A 249 32.65 -15.26 5.08
N ALA A 250 32.30 -14.62 3.97
CA ALA A 250 31.00 -13.98 3.80
C ALA A 250 29.84 -14.98 3.88
N CYS A 251 29.97 -16.16 3.25
CA CYS A 251 28.96 -17.22 3.32
C CYS A 251 28.79 -17.78 4.73
N VAL A 252 29.89 -18.01 5.45
CA VAL A 252 29.83 -18.46 6.84
C VAL A 252 29.07 -17.44 7.70
N ALA A 253 29.38 -16.15 7.55
CA ALA A 253 28.67 -15.09 8.28
C ALA A 253 27.16 -15.08 7.99
N LEU A 254 26.74 -15.29 6.74
CA LEU A 254 25.32 -15.40 6.36
C LEU A 254 24.65 -16.65 6.96
N PHE A 255 25.33 -17.79 6.98
CA PHE A 255 24.82 -19.02 7.57
C PHE A 255 24.68 -18.87 9.10
N GLU A 256 25.66 -18.26 9.78
CA GLU A 256 25.57 -17.95 11.20
C GLU A 256 24.42 -17.00 11.51
N GLN A 257 24.20 -15.95 10.70
CA GLN A 257 23.06 -15.04 10.85
C GLN A 257 21.72 -15.72 10.60
N SER A 258 21.67 -16.73 9.74
CA SER A 258 20.44 -17.47 9.43
C SER A 258 19.97 -18.42 10.54
N LEU A 259 20.90 -18.83 11.42
CA LEU A 259 20.62 -19.82 12.45
C LEU A 259 19.64 -19.34 13.53
N PRO A 260 19.82 -18.17 14.19
CA PRO A 260 18.92 -17.74 15.26
C PRO A 260 17.45 -17.58 14.81
N PRO A 261 17.10 -16.95 13.68
CA PRO A 261 15.71 -16.87 13.25
C PRO A 261 15.14 -18.26 12.87
N MET A 262 15.92 -19.20 12.35
CA MET A 262 15.46 -20.55 12.07
C MET A 262 15.21 -21.35 13.35
N GLU A 263 16.07 -21.24 14.36
CA GLU A 263 15.88 -21.87 15.68
C GLU A 263 14.62 -21.34 16.37
N GLN A 264 14.40 -20.01 16.33
CA GLN A 264 13.21 -19.39 16.88
C GLN A 264 11.92 -19.83 16.14
N ALA A 265 11.97 -19.98 14.81
CA ALA A 265 10.88 -20.51 14.02
C ALA A 265 10.58 -21.98 14.41
N HIS A 266 11.63 -22.79 14.56
CA HIS A 266 11.49 -24.17 15.00
C HIS A 266 10.93 -24.29 16.42
N ALA A 267 11.36 -23.47 17.36
CA ALA A 267 10.84 -23.44 18.71
C ALA A 267 9.34 -23.12 18.77
N GLN A 268 8.85 -22.29 17.87
CA GLN A 268 7.41 -21.98 17.76
C GLN A 268 6.61 -23.13 17.17
N ARG A 269 7.17 -23.86 16.21
CA ARG A 269 6.50 -24.94 15.48
C ARG A 269 7.43 -26.13 15.29
N PRO A 270 7.69 -26.94 16.34
CA PRO A 270 8.67 -28.03 16.31
C PRO A 270 8.34 -29.15 15.32
N ASP A 271 7.06 -29.30 14.98
CA ASP A 271 6.58 -30.37 14.08
C ASP A 271 6.61 -30.00 12.59
N ARG A 272 7.19 -28.83 12.24
CA ARG A 272 7.30 -28.39 10.87
C ARG A 272 8.55 -28.95 10.21
N LEU A 273 8.34 -29.74 9.15
CA LEU A 273 9.44 -30.36 8.39
C LEU A 273 10.34 -29.30 7.74
N GLU A 274 9.77 -28.15 7.36
CA GLU A 274 10.49 -27.07 6.71
C GLU A 274 11.59 -26.49 7.61
N THR A 275 11.29 -26.26 8.91
CA THR A 275 12.28 -25.75 9.86
C THR A 275 13.33 -26.77 10.23
N LEU A 276 12.95 -28.04 10.40
CA LEU A 276 13.90 -29.14 10.63
C LEU A 276 14.88 -29.28 9.45
N LYS A 277 14.37 -29.22 8.21
CA LYS A 277 15.20 -29.20 7.01
C LYS A 277 16.10 -27.98 6.97
N GLY A 278 15.56 -26.78 7.29
CA GLY A 278 16.33 -25.55 7.37
C GLY A 278 17.50 -25.67 8.34
N LEU A 279 17.25 -26.07 9.60
CA LEU A 279 18.29 -26.27 10.62
C LEU A 279 19.32 -27.31 10.17
N MET A 280 18.88 -28.46 9.66
CA MET A 280 19.77 -29.49 9.13
C MET A 280 20.74 -28.93 8.09
N THR A 281 20.24 -28.13 7.13
CA THR A 281 21.07 -27.62 6.04
C THR A 281 21.97 -26.46 6.47
N ILE A 282 21.53 -25.59 7.39
CA ILE A 282 22.34 -24.51 7.93
C ILE A 282 23.50 -25.10 8.76
N HIS A 283 23.25 -26.02 9.68
CA HIS A 283 24.31 -26.69 10.45
C HIS A 283 25.29 -27.45 9.54
N TYR A 284 24.79 -28.10 8.48
CA TYR A 284 25.66 -28.73 7.51
C TYR A 284 26.58 -27.73 6.81
N ALA A 285 26.05 -26.58 6.39
CA ALA A 285 26.84 -25.52 5.76
C ALA A 285 27.90 -24.92 6.72
N LEU A 286 27.62 -24.88 7.99
CA LEU A 286 28.55 -24.46 9.07
C LEU A 286 29.52 -25.57 9.50
N SER A 287 29.56 -26.72 8.82
CA SER A 287 30.37 -27.89 9.17
C SER A 287 30.04 -28.47 10.57
N GLN A 288 28.91 -28.20 11.13
CA GLN A 288 28.38 -28.72 12.39
C GLN A 288 27.63 -30.03 12.13
N LYS A 289 28.37 -31.09 11.91
CA LYS A 289 27.82 -32.35 11.45
C LYS A 289 26.90 -33.03 12.44
N ASP A 290 27.25 -32.99 13.73
CA ASP A 290 26.48 -33.67 14.79
C ASP A 290 25.10 -33.07 14.96
N GLU A 291 25.00 -31.76 14.91
CA GLU A 291 23.77 -30.97 14.96
C GLU A 291 22.92 -31.22 13.71
N SER A 292 23.53 -31.19 12.52
CA SER A 292 22.86 -31.50 11.26
C SER A 292 22.24 -32.91 11.28
N ASP A 293 23.01 -33.92 11.76
CA ASP A 293 22.52 -35.30 11.87
C ASP A 293 21.45 -35.45 12.94
N ALA A 294 21.47 -34.66 14.01
CA ALA A 294 20.41 -34.63 15.01
C ALA A 294 19.07 -34.16 14.42
N TYR A 295 19.05 -33.06 13.66
CA TYR A 295 17.84 -32.56 12.99
C TYR A 295 17.36 -33.51 11.88
N ARG A 296 18.27 -34.17 11.17
CA ARG A 296 17.92 -35.23 10.21
C ARG A 296 17.13 -36.36 10.89
N ARG A 297 17.64 -36.89 12.01
CA ARG A 297 16.94 -37.95 12.77
C ARG A 297 15.56 -37.52 13.26
N GLN A 298 15.42 -36.26 13.73
CA GLN A 298 14.12 -35.73 14.13
C GLN A 298 13.14 -35.68 12.95
N MET A 299 13.61 -35.20 11.79
CA MET A 299 12.80 -35.16 10.56
C MET A 299 12.33 -36.54 10.13
N GLU A 300 13.23 -37.55 10.14
CA GLU A 300 12.91 -38.95 9.80
C GLU A 300 11.87 -39.55 10.76
N GLN A 301 12.03 -39.31 12.06
CA GLN A 301 11.04 -39.75 13.07
C GLN A 301 9.66 -39.11 12.88
N LEU A 302 9.63 -37.85 12.49
CA LEU A 302 8.37 -37.14 12.22
C LEU A 302 7.67 -37.69 10.96
N LEU A 303 8.44 -38.03 9.92
CA LEU A 303 7.92 -38.63 8.70
C LEU A 303 7.37 -40.06 8.92
N GLN A 304 7.95 -40.83 9.85
CA GLN A 304 7.49 -42.17 10.19
C GLN A 304 6.18 -42.17 11.00
N LYS A 305 5.86 -41.07 11.69
CA LYS A 305 4.65 -40.90 12.51
C LYS A 305 3.43 -40.40 11.70
N ARG A 306 3.64 -39.96 10.47
CA ARG A 306 2.57 -39.48 9.57
C ARG A 306 2.09 -40.58 8.64
#